data_91b804997156cb83223fcb40db9e379e
#
_entry.id   91b804997156cb83223fcb40db9e379e
#
_cell.length_a   1.000
_cell.length_b   1.000
_cell.length_c   1.000
_cell.angle_alpha   90.00
_cell.angle_beta   90.00
_cell.angle_gamma   90.00
#
_symmetry.space_group_name_H-M   'P 1'
#
loop_
_entity.id
_entity.type
_entity.pdbx_description
1 polymer ?
#
loop_
_entity_poly.entity_id
_entity_poly.type
_entity_poly.pdbx_seq_one_letter_code
_entity_poly.pdbx_strand_id
1 'polypeptide(L)'
;MLVVDKVSKSYKNVNVLNDVSFEVQAGEIVGLVGANGAGKSTLIKGILGLHNIDSGRITFCQDDNFTKNPDLLNDIGYLMDIELFDYLTAREHIHLMGLYEQVIYNQEDIQQVLSRVSLKDDKKKVKDYSYGMKQRLRLALAVLRPRKLLILDEPLLGLDIKTIQEFKKYLKEIAESGVSILLSSHQLSEIEDLIDRYLILSDGTIEQEVDGGKIAYRLTIKARPNQLTELLVAITKNEIEFQQERDKENCLLVPSQEDLNKILKEIYSRDLEVQIEQMNIVNQLFLEK
;
A
#
# COMPACT_ATOMS: atom_id res chain seq x y z
N MET A 1 1.88 15.91 -7.52
CA MET A 1 2.94 14.90 -7.61
C MET A 1 3.87 15.03 -6.41
N LEU A 2 4.19 13.93 -5.76
CA LEU A 2 5.13 13.85 -4.63
C LEU A 2 6.46 13.27 -5.16
N VAL A 3 7.59 13.89 -4.78
CA VAL A 3 8.93 13.37 -5.07
C VAL A 3 9.71 13.28 -3.76
N VAL A 4 10.30 12.13 -3.52
CA VAL A 4 11.23 11.85 -2.42
C VAL A 4 12.58 11.55 -3.05
N ASP A 5 13.62 12.31 -2.69
CA ASP A 5 14.95 12.19 -3.30
C ASP A 5 16.02 12.06 -2.21
N LYS A 6 16.67 10.89 -2.16
CA LYS A 6 17.78 10.51 -1.26
C LYS A 6 17.53 10.85 0.21
N VAL A 7 16.31 10.56 0.69
CA VAL A 7 15.94 10.85 2.06
C VAL A 7 16.57 9.85 3.02
N SER A 8 17.28 10.38 4.01
CA SER A 8 17.87 9.58 5.09
C SER A 8 17.42 10.10 6.46
N LYS A 9 17.31 9.17 7.42
CA LYS A 9 16.91 9.43 8.79
C LYS A 9 17.52 8.46 9.78
N SER A 10 18.11 9.01 10.84
CA SER A 10 18.69 8.22 11.94
C SER A 10 18.07 8.63 13.27
N TYR A 11 18.00 7.69 14.20
CA TYR A 11 17.68 7.90 15.60
C TYR A 11 18.75 7.26 16.49
N LYS A 12 19.43 8.06 17.33
CA LYS A 12 20.43 7.56 18.27
C LYS A 12 21.43 6.58 17.65
N ASN A 13 22.01 6.94 16.50
CA ASN A 13 22.98 6.14 15.73
C ASN A 13 22.40 4.88 15.03
N VAL A 14 21.10 4.73 14.96
CA VAL A 14 20.45 3.70 14.14
C VAL A 14 19.89 4.37 12.88
N ASN A 15 20.40 3.98 11.71
CA ASN A 15 19.87 4.42 10.44
C ASN A 15 18.53 3.71 10.21
N VAL A 16 17.45 4.50 10.10
CA VAL A 16 16.09 4.01 9.85
C VAL A 16 15.67 4.19 8.40
N LEU A 17 16.18 5.23 7.76
CA LEU A 17 16.05 5.46 6.32
C LEU A 17 17.43 5.78 5.76
N ASN A 18 17.73 5.25 4.57
CA ASN A 18 19.02 5.40 3.91
C ASN A 18 18.82 5.61 2.40
N ASP A 19 19.03 6.85 1.95
CA ASP A 19 18.94 7.28 0.55
C ASP A 19 17.64 6.85 -0.18
N VAL A 20 16.51 6.92 0.52
CA VAL A 20 15.20 6.55 -0.02
C VAL A 20 14.79 7.54 -1.11
N SER A 21 14.52 7.01 -2.32
CA SER A 21 14.09 7.81 -3.47
C SER A 21 12.92 7.15 -4.19
N PHE A 22 11.86 7.90 -4.49
CA PHE A 22 10.73 7.48 -5.32
C PHE A 22 9.85 8.68 -5.67
N GLU A 23 8.91 8.46 -6.57
CA GLU A 23 7.90 9.45 -6.94
C GLU A 23 6.49 8.85 -6.81
N VAL A 24 5.48 9.69 -6.63
CA VAL A 24 4.06 9.33 -6.77
C VAL A 24 3.44 10.25 -7.81
N GLN A 25 2.94 9.68 -8.89
CA GLN A 25 2.34 10.44 -10.00
C GLN A 25 0.89 10.83 -9.69
N ALA A 26 0.34 11.77 -10.46
CA ALA A 26 -1.06 12.15 -10.32
C ALA A 26 -1.98 10.97 -10.70
N GLY A 27 -2.93 10.66 -9.83
CA GLY A 27 -3.87 9.55 -10.04
C GLY A 27 -3.28 8.15 -9.80
N GLU A 28 -2.03 8.06 -9.33
CA GLU A 28 -1.36 6.80 -9.03
C GLU A 28 -1.63 6.35 -7.59
N ILE A 29 -1.88 5.06 -7.41
CA ILE A 29 -1.98 4.41 -6.10
C ILE A 29 -0.70 3.60 -5.85
N VAL A 30 0.15 4.12 -4.97
CA VAL A 30 1.44 3.51 -4.62
C VAL A 30 1.35 2.83 -3.27
N GLY A 31 1.71 1.55 -3.22
CA GLY A 31 1.81 0.75 -1.99
C GLY A 31 3.21 0.76 -1.41
N LEU A 32 3.39 1.31 -0.22
CA LEU A 32 4.65 1.23 0.55
C LEU A 32 4.61 0.00 1.44
N VAL A 33 5.35 -1.02 1.08
CA VAL A 33 5.31 -2.33 1.72
C VAL A 33 6.64 -2.67 2.37
N GLY A 34 6.60 -3.38 3.49
CA GLY A 34 7.80 -3.78 4.23
C GLY A 34 7.46 -4.35 5.60
N ALA A 35 8.39 -5.06 6.21
CA ALA A 35 8.23 -5.63 7.53
C ALA A 35 7.96 -4.55 8.60
N ASN A 36 7.48 -4.97 9.77
CA ASN A 36 7.39 -4.07 10.91
C ASN A 36 8.79 -3.58 11.30
N GLY A 37 8.95 -2.26 11.45
CA GLY A 37 10.25 -1.65 11.73
C GLY A 37 11.08 -1.28 10.48
N ALA A 38 10.66 -1.61 9.27
CA ALA A 38 11.39 -1.26 8.03
C ALA A 38 11.54 0.25 7.76
N GLY A 39 10.82 1.11 8.49
CA GLY A 39 10.92 2.57 8.34
C GLY A 39 9.69 3.23 7.69
N LYS A 40 8.63 2.48 7.34
CA LYS A 40 7.42 3.01 6.66
C LYS A 40 6.84 4.24 7.34
N SER A 41 6.47 4.13 8.61
CA SER A 41 5.88 5.25 9.36
C SER A 41 6.87 6.40 9.58
N THR A 42 8.19 6.12 9.65
CA THR A 42 9.22 7.16 9.71
C THR A 42 9.27 7.95 8.41
N LEU A 43 9.22 7.25 7.27
CA LEU A 43 9.17 7.89 5.94
C LEU A 43 7.91 8.75 5.80
N ILE A 44 6.74 8.21 6.13
CA ILE A 44 5.47 8.94 6.10
C ILE A 44 5.53 10.20 6.98
N LYS A 45 6.04 10.08 8.20
CA LYS A 45 6.21 11.25 9.10
C LYS A 45 7.18 12.29 8.55
N GLY A 46 8.25 11.85 7.86
CA GLY A 46 9.17 12.73 7.14
C GLY A 46 8.47 13.48 6.01
N ILE A 47 7.68 12.78 5.19
CA ILE A 47 6.89 13.39 4.10
C ILE A 47 5.90 14.43 4.65
N LEU A 48 5.23 14.14 5.75
CA LEU A 48 4.27 15.05 6.38
C LEU A 48 4.93 16.19 7.17
N GLY A 49 6.28 16.24 7.23
CA GLY A 49 7.00 17.25 8.01
C GLY A 49 6.85 17.11 9.53
N LEU A 50 6.35 15.97 10.03
CA LEU A 50 6.20 15.68 11.46
C LEU A 50 7.53 15.31 12.11
N HIS A 51 8.52 14.92 11.31
CA HIS A 51 9.91 14.68 11.69
C HIS A 51 10.84 15.35 10.69
N ASN A 52 11.94 15.91 11.18
CA ASN A 52 13.00 16.38 10.30
C ASN A 52 13.73 15.19 9.68
N ILE A 53 13.95 15.22 8.38
CA ILE A 53 14.89 14.35 7.67
C ILE A 53 16.32 14.82 7.93
N ASP A 54 17.30 13.91 7.88
CA ASP A 54 18.71 14.24 8.14
C ASP A 54 19.42 14.68 6.84
N SER A 55 19.03 14.10 5.70
CA SER A 55 19.50 14.47 4.36
C SER A 55 18.43 14.15 3.30
N GLY A 56 18.68 14.62 2.07
CA GLY A 56 17.77 14.46 0.93
C GLY A 56 16.76 15.59 0.81
N ARG A 57 15.76 15.38 -0.03
CA ARG A 57 14.71 16.35 -0.33
C ARG A 57 13.35 15.68 -0.52
N ILE A 58 12.30 16.36 -0.10
CA ILE A 58 10.92 15.97 -0.37
C ILE A 58 10.22 17.15 -1.00
N THR A 59 9.58 16.95 -2.16
CA THR A 59 8.81 18.00 -2.85
C THR A 59 7.39 17.54 -3.11
N PHE A 60 6.45 18.43 -2.94
CA PHE A 60 5.05 18.25 -3.31
C PHE A 60 4.60 19.40 -4.19
N CYS A 61 4.02 19.09 -5.35
CA CYS A 61 3.65 20.09 -6.36
C CYS A 61 4.82 21.04 -6.72
N GLN A 62 6.06 20.51 -6.80
CA GLN A 62 7.31 21.22 -7.10
C GLN A 62 7.77 22.21 -5.99
N ASP A 63 7.17 22.17 -4.81
CA ASP A 63 7.57 22.98 -3.66
C ASP A 63 8.25 22.10 -2.61
N ASP A 64 9.49 22.40 -2.23
CA ASP A 64 10.25 21.70 -1.18
C ASP A 64 9.99 22.26 0.23
N ASN A 65 9.29 23.37 0.33
CA ASN A 65 8.84 23.98 1.57
C ASN A 65 7.32 23.78 1.81
N PHE A 66 6.67 22.89 1.08
CA PHE A 66 5.22 22.65 1.15
C PHE A 66 4.73 22.42 2.57
N THR A 67 5.53 21.83 3.46
CA THR A 67 5.18 21.62 4.87
C THR A 67 5.01 22.90 5.68
N LYS A 68 5.50 24.04 5.15
CA LYS A 68 5.32 25.38 5.72
C LYS A 68 4.28 26.21 4.98
N ASN A 69 3.72 25.67 3.90
CA ASN A 69 2.72 26.32 3.07
C ASN A 69 1.32 25.74 3.41
N PRO A 70 0.46 26.51 4.13
CA PRO A 70 -0.86 26.01 4.55
C PRO A 70 -1.75 25.56 3.38
N ASP A 71 -1.66 26.22 2.22
CA ASP A 71 -2.46 25.87 1.05
C ASP A 71 -2.07 24.50 0.49
N LEU A 72 -0.77 24.21 0.41
CA LEU A 72 -0.29 22.91 -0.04
C LEU A 72 -0.51 21.81 1.01
N LEU A 73 -0.34 22.12 2.29
CA LEU A 73 -0.69 21.17 3.37
C LEU A 73 -2.17 20.81 3.32
N ASN A 74 -3.03 21.77 3.03
CA ASN A 74 -4.46 21.54 2.86
C ASN A 74 -4.79 20.65 1.65
N ASP A 75 -3.90 20.48 0.69
CA ASP A 75 -4.03 19.55 -0.44
C ASP A 75 -3.62 18.11 -0.10
N ILE A 76 -3.11 17.88 1.13
CA ILE A 76 -2.72 16.56 1.62
C ILE A 76 -3.73 16.05 2.66
N GLY A 77 -4.39 14.95 2.36
CA GLY A 77 -5.13 14.16 3.35
C GLY A 77 -4.21 13.09 3.94
N TYR A 78 -4.29 12.86 5.23
CA TYR A 78 -3.47 11.82 5.83
C TYR A 78 -4.22 11.03 6.91
N LEU A 79 -3.89 9.76 7.00
CA LEU A 79 -4.29 8.87 8.08
C LEU A 79 -3.02 8.34 8.74
N MET A 80 -2.93 8.55 10.03
CA MET A 80 -1.92 7.97 10.91
C MET A 80 -2.57 7.53 12.21
N ASP A 81 -1.84 6.77 13.02
CA ASP A 81 -2.31 6.43 14.37
C ASP A 81 -2.17 7.66 15.28
N ILE A 82 -3.14 8.57 15.14
CA ILE A 82 -3.31 9.77 15.99
C ILE A 82 -4.43 9.53 16.98
N GLU A 83 -4.25 10.09 18.19
CA GLU A 83 -5.29 10.07 19.20
C GLU A 83 -6.47 10.94 18.78
N LEU A 84 -7.65 10.36 18.89
CA LEU A 84 -8.93 11.07 18.73
C LEU A 84 -9.37 11.64 20.09
N PHE A 85 -10.13 12.72 20.06
CA PHE A 85 -10.68 13.31 21.28
C PHE A 85 -11.82 12.44 21.82
N ASP A 86 -11.59 11.74 22.91
CA ASP A 86 -12.52 10.78 23.51
C ASP A 86 -13.89 11.37 23.89
N TYR A 87 -13.95 12.67 24.20
CA TYR A 87 -15.16 13.38 24.59
C TYR A 87 -15.97 13.95 23.42
N LEU A 88 -15.50 13.82 22.17
CA LEU A 88 -16.20 14.25 20.98
C LEU A 88 -16.93 13.07 20.30
N THR A 89 -17.99 13.38 19.56
CA THR A 89 -18.63 12.48 18.59
C THR A 89 -17.90 12.54 17.25
N ALA A 90 -18.24 11.65 16.30
CA ALA A 90 -17.71 11.73 14.92
C ALA A 90 -18.04 13.09 14.26
N ARG A 91 -19.27 13.55 14.39
CA ARG A 91 -19.72 14.84 13.88
C ARG A 91 -18.92 16.00 14.45
N GLU A 92 -18.71 16.02 15.77
CA GLU A 92 -17.94 17.07 16.43
C GLU A 92 -16.47 17.08 15.99
N HIS A 93 -15.87 15.89 15.68
CA HIS A 93 -14.53 15.82 15.09
C HIS A 93 -14.51 16.45 13.69
N ILE A 94 -15.50 16.16 12.84
CA ILE A 94 -15.59 16.74 11.50
C ILE A 94 -15.74 18.26 11.59
N HIS A 95 -16.57 18.76 12.49
CA HIS A 95 -16.68 20.21 12.71
C HIS A 95 -15.37 20.83 13.20
N LEU A 96 -14.65 20.15 14.10
CA LEU A 96 -13.35 20.62 14.58
C LEU A 96 -12.33 20.71 13.44
N MET A 97 -12.30 19.71 12.56
CA MET A 97 -11.46 19.76 11.34
C MET A 97 -11.87 20.89 10.42
N GLY A 98 -13.18 21.12 10.26
CA GLY A 98 -13.70 22.25 9.49
C GLY A 98 -13.25 23.60 10.02
N LEU A 99 -13.24 23.79 11.35
CA LEU A 99 -12.71 25.01 11.98
C LEU A 99 -11.21 25.19 11.69
N TYR A 100 -10.42 24.11 11.76
CA TYR A 100 -8.99 24.15 11.45
C TYR A 100 -8.74 24.50 9.97
N GLU A 101 -9.50 23.89 9.08
CA GLU A 101 -9.37 24.06 7.62
C GLU A 101 -10.13 25.30 7.08
N GLN A 102 -10.83 26.04 7.95
CA GLN A 102 -11.70 27.18 7.60
C GLN A 102 -12.82 26.78 6.60
N VAL A 103 -13.35 25.56 6.74
CA VAL A 103 -14.42 25.00 5.92
C VAL A 103 -15.62 24.69 6.79
N ILE A 104 -16.82 25.02 6.33
CA ILE A 104 -18.06 24.65 6.99
C ILE A 104 -18.64 23.41 6.32
N TYR A 105 -18.65 22.29 7.03
CA TYR A 105 -19.29 21.05 6.59
C TYR A 105 -20.76 21.05 7.01
N ASN A 106 -21.66 20.96 6.04
CA ASN A 106 -23.10 20.86 6.29
C ASN A 106 -23.48 19.41 6.70
N GLN A 107 -24.76 19.19 6.97
CA GLN A 107 -25.24 17.87 7.42
C GLN A 107 -25.06 16.78 6.35
N GLU A 108 -25.24 17.13 5.08
CA GLU A 108 -25.09 16.19 3.96
C GLU A 108 -23.63 15.77 3.77
N ASP A 109 -22.70 16.73 3.83
CA ASP A 109 -21.25 16.47 3.76
C ASP A 109 -20.83 15.48 4.85
N ILE A 110 -21.26 15.72 6.10
CA ILE A 110 -20.94 14.87 7.24
C ILE A 110 -21.52 13.46 7.05
N GLN A 111 -22.79 13.38 6.66
CA GLN A 111 -23.45 12.10 6.43
C GLN A 111 -22.78 11.33 5.28
N GLN A 112 -22.41 12.02 4.20
CA GLN A 112 -21.75 11.41 3.05
C GLN A 112 -20.39 10.83 3.43
N VAL A 113 -19.53 11.59 4.11
CA VAL A 113 -18.20 11.10 4.48
C VAL A 113 -18.26 9.96 5.49
N LEU A 114 -19.15 10.03 6.49
CA LEU A 114 -19.32 8.95 7.45
C LEU A 114 -19.87 7.67 6.81
N SER A 115 -20.76 7.80 5.82
CA SER A 115 -21.31 6.64 5.11
C SER A 115 -20.24 5.90 4.28
N ARG A 116 -19.29 6.64 3.69
CA ARG A 116 -18.16 6.05 2.92
C ARG A 116 -17.29 5.08 3.74
N VAL A 117 -17.25 5.30 5.05
CA VAL A 117 -16.49 4.45 5.98
C VAL A 117 -17.41 3.59 6.86
N SER A 118 -18.67 3.45 6.51
CA SER A 118 -19.68 2.68 7.25
C SER A 118 -19.76 3.07 8.74
N LEU A 119 -19.59 4.36 9.07
CA LEU A 119 -19.71 4.89 10.41
C LEU A 119 -21.04 5.65 10.55
N LYS A 120 -21.77 5.37 11.63
CA LYS A 120 -23.06 6.06 11.90
C LYS A 120 -22.83 7.47 12.45
N ASP A 121 -23.62 8.41 11.96
CA ASP A 121 -23.71 9.73 12.53
C ASP A 121 -24.69 9.70 13.73
N ASP A 122 -24.17 9.41 14.89
CA ASP A 122 -24.92 9.33 16.14
C ASP A 122 -24.28 10.16 17.26
N LYS A 123 -24.91 10.16 18.45
CA LYS A 123 -24.42 10.91 19.61
C LYS A 123 -23.36 10.16 20.43
N LYS A 124 -22.90 8.99 19.97
CA LYS A 124 -21.92 8.18 20.67
C LYS A 124 -20.59 8.89 20.70
N LYS A 125 -19.97 8.97 21.87
CA LYS A 125 -18.64 9.58 22.05
C LYS A 125 -17.54 8.59 21.66
N VAL A 126 -16.39 9.12 21.18
CA VAL A 126 -15.25 8.31 20.73
C VAL A 126 -14.66 7.42 21.81
N LYS A 127 -14.75 7.80 23.10
CA LYS A 127 -14.36 6.92 24.23
C LYS A 127 -15.10 5.58 24.23
N ASP A 128 -16.32 5.53 23.69
CA ASP A 128 -17.16 4.35 23.63
C ASP A 128 -17.05 3.60 22.28
N TYR A 129 -16.14 4.04 21.38
CA TYR A 129 -15.90 3.43 20.10
C TYR A 129 -15.02 2.19 20.24
N SER A 130 -15.33 1.15 19.45
CA SER A 130 -14.38 0.05 19.21
C SER A 130 -13.18 0.54 18.42
N TYR A 131 -12.10 -0.26 18.39
CA TYR A 131 -10.93 0.05 17.56
C TYR A 131 -11.31 0.31 16.10
N GLY A 132 -12.12 -0.59 15.49
CA GLY A 132 -12.58 -0.42 14.12
C GLY A 132 -13.44 0.85 13.90
N MET A 133 -14.25 1.25 14.88
CA MET A 133 -14.98 2.54 14.79
C MET A 133 -14.02 3.74 14.84
N LYS A 134 -12.99 3.69 15.69
CA LYS A 134 -11.96 4.73 15.73
C LYS A 134 -11.21 4.81 14.40
N GLN A 135 -10.87 3.67 13.82
CA GLN A 135 -10.19 3.60 12.53
C GLN A 135 -11.06 4.17 11.40
N ARG A 136 -12.35 3.83 11.35
CA ARG A 136 -13.30 4.41 10.39
C ARG A 136 -13.41 5.93 10.53
N LEU A 137 -13.40 6.45 11.76
CA LEU A 137 -13.41 7.90 11.96
C LEU A 137 -12.12 8.56 11.45
N ARG A 138 -10.95 7.97 11.71
CA ARG A 138 -9.67 8.46 11.16
C ARG A 138 -9.69 8.48 9.62
N LEU A 139 -10.22 7.41 9.00
CA LEU A 139 -10.40 7.37 7.54
C LEU A 139 -11.34 8.48 7.04
N ALA A 140 -12.49 8.68 7.71
CA ALA A 140 -13.41 9.75 7.35
C ALA A 140 -12.74 11.13 7.38
N LEU A 141 -11.92 11.39 8.41
CA LEU A 141 -11.19 12.66 8.54
C LEU A 141 -10.12 12.82 7.43
N ALA A 142 -9.43 11.74 7.06
CA ALA A 142 -8.43 11.78 5.98
C ALA A 142 -9.04 12.12 4.61
N VAL A 143 -10.28 11.65 4.34
CA VAL A 143 -10.98 11.83 3.06
C VAL A 143 -12.12 12.84 3.11
N LEU A 144 -12.10 13.71 4.11
CA LEU A 144 -13.20 14.63 4.41
C LEU A 144 -13.55 15.58 3.26
N ARG A 145 -12.54 15.98 2.48
CA ARG A 145 -12.69 16.80 1.27
C ARG A 145 -11.77 16.33 0.15
N PRO A 146 -11.97 16.75 -1.10
CA PRO A 146 -11.05 16.50 -2.18
C PRO A 146 -9.63 16.97 -1.84
N ARG A 147 -8.64 16.14 -2.12
CA ARG A 147 -7.21 16.39 -1.92
C ARG A 147 -6.47 16.12 -3.22
N LYS A 148 -5.22 16.56 -3.32
CA LYS A 148 -4.32 16.15 -4.42
C LYS A 148 -3.51 14.91 -4.07
N LEU A 149 -3.25 14.71 -2.77
CA LEU A 149 -2.49 13.59 -2.24
C LEU A 149 -3.17 13.02 -1.00
N LEU A 150 -3.29 11.70 -0.93
CA LEU A 150 -3.65 10.97 0.29
C LEU A 150 -2.47 10.13 0.74
N ILE A 151 -2.11 10.24 2.03
CA ILE A 151 -1.08 9.42 2.68
C ILE A 151 -1.76 8.61 3.79
N LEU A 152 -1.80 7.29 3.62
CA LEU A 152 -2.58 6.41 4.48
C LEU A 152 -1.67 5.36 5.13
N ASP A 153 -1.41 5.48 6.43
CA ASP A 153 -0.61 4.51 7.19
C ASP A 153 -1.53 3.41 7.74
N GLU A 154 -1.37 2.17 7.23
CA GLU A 154 -2.16 0.98 7.58
C GLU A 154 -3.69 1.23 7.55
N PRO A 155 -4.28 1.73 6.44
CA PRO A 155 -5.66 2.22 6.42
C PRO A 155 -6.71 1.14 6.67
N LEU A 156 -6.43 -0.11 6.33
CA LEU A 156 -7.40 -1.21 6.37
C LEU A 156 -7.40 -1.98 7.69
N LEU A 157 -6.43 -1.70 8.57
CA LEU A 157 -6.26 -2.41 9.83
C LEU A 157 -7.51 -2.28 10.74
N GLY A 158 -8.07 -3.41 11.16
CA GLY A 158 -9.21 -3.47 12.08
C GLY A 158 -10.56 -3.15 11.45
N LEU A 159 -10.64 -3.08 10.13
CA LEU A 159 -11.90 -2.97 9.39
C LEU A 159 -12.47 -4.35 9.07
N ASP A 160 -13.79 -4.46 8.92
CA ASP A 160 -14.42 -5.66 8.37
C ASP A 160 -14.33 -5.69 6.83
N ILE A 161 -14.46 -6.90 6.25
CA ILE A 161 -14.30 -7.17 4.81
C ILE A 161 -15.18 -6.24 3.95
N LYS A 162 -16.42 -6.01 4.36
CA LYS A 162 -17.35 -5.15 3.61
C LYS A 162 -16.85 -3.70 3.55
N THR A 163 -16.44 -3.16 4.68
CA THR A 163 -15.88 -1.80 4.77
C THR A 163 -14.60 -1.67 3.97
N ILE A 164 -13.72 -2.69 4.00
CA ILE A 164 -12.50 -2.74 3.18
C ILE A 164 -12.86 -2.64 1.69
N GLN A 165 -13.79 -3.44 1.19
CA GLN A 165 -14.19 -3.43 -0.22
C GLN A 165 -14.79 -2.09 -0.65
N GLU A 166 -15.70 -1.53 0.16
CA GLU A 166 -16.31 -0.22 -0.11
C GLU A 166 -15.27 0.90 -0.13
N PHE A 167 -14.32 0.87 0.82
CA PHE A 167 -13.26 1.87 0.88
C PHE A 167 -12.24 1.75 -0.26
N LYS A 168 -11.84 0.54 -0.64
CA LYS A 168 -11.01 0.31 -1.83
C LYS A 168 -11.64 0.86 -3.10
N LYS A 169 -12.93 0.60 -3.30
CA LYS A 169 -13.67 1.15 -4.45
C LYS A 169 -13.61 2.67 -4.46
N TYR A 170 -13.84 3.30 -3.31
CA TYR A 170 -13.73 4.74 -3.17
C TYR A 170 -12.32 5.26 -3.49
N LEU A 171 -11.25 4.59 -3.01
CA LEU A 171 -9.88 4.99 -3.32
C LEU A 171 -9.59 4.92 -4.83
N LYS A 172 -10.08 3.89 -5.54
CA LYS A 172 -9.96 3.80 -7.01
C LYS A 172 -10.67 4.96 -7.70
N GLU A 173 -11.91 5.24 -7.32
CA GLU A 173 -12.69 6.34 -7.89
C GLU A 173 -11.99 7.71 -7.74
N ILE A 174 -11.39 8.00 -6.58
CA ILE A 174 -10.68 9.26 -6.37
C ILE A 174 -9.33 9.29 -7.10
N ALA A 175 -8.63 8.16 -7.21
CA ALA A 175 -7.40 8.08 -8.00
C ALA A 175 -7.68 8.33 -9.49
N GLU A 176 -8.72 7.74 -10.04
CA GLU A 176 -9.19 8.00 -11.42
C GLU A 176 -9.54 9.49 -11.64
N SER A 177 -9.95 10.21 -10.59
CA SER A 177 -10.15 11.67 -10.63
C SER A 177 -8.87 12.51 -10.55
N GLY A 178 -7.70 11.87 -10.43
CA GLY A 178 -6.39 12.48 -10.42
C GLY A 178 -5.75 12.65 -9.02
N VAL A 179 -6.36 12.10 -7.96
CA VAL A 179 -5.78 12.13 -6.61
C VAL A 179 -4.67 11.09 -6.51
N SER A 180 -3.48 11.50 -6.11
CA SER A 180 -2.36 10.60 -5.83
C SER A 180 -2.56 9.93 -4.47
N ILE A 181 -2.23 8.64 -4.33
CA ILE A 181 -2.39 7.91 -3.08
C ILE A 181 -1.09 7.18 -2.75
N LEU A 182 -0.53 7.43 -1.57
CA LEU A 182 0.53 6.63 -0.97
C LEU A 182 -0.05 5.91 0.24
N LEU A 183 -0.12 4.59 0.19
CA LEU A 183 -0.60 3.82 1.34
C LEU A 183 0.43 2.81 1.81
N SER A 184 0.59 2.67 3.13
CA SER A 184 1.40 1.62 3.71
C SER A 184 0.54 0.40 4.05
N SER A 185 1.11 -0.79 3.92
CA SER A 185 0.57 -2.02 4.50
C SER A 185 1.67 -3.02 4.79
N HIS A 186 1.41 -3.87 5.78
CA HIS A 186 2.20 -5.07 6.04
C HIS A 186 1.50 -6.34 5.53
N GLN A 187 0.25 -6.22 5.03
CA GLN A 187 -0.56 -7.32 4.48
C GLN A 187 -0.87 -7.04 3.01
N LEU A 188 -0.07 -7.63 2.13
CA LEU A 188 -0.18 -7.43 0.67
C LEU A 188 -1.53 -7.87 0.11
N SER A 189 -2.03 -9.03 0.56
CA SER A 189 -3.30 -9.60 0.09
C SER A 189 -4.50 -8.68 0.29
N GLU A 190 -4.41 -7.74 1.24
CA GLU A 190 -5.48 -6.78 1.49
C GLU A 190 -5.51 -5.63 0.47
N ILE A 191 -4.38 -5.34 -0.21
CA ILE A 191 -4.24 -4.17 -1.08
C ILE A 191 -3.88 -4.49 -2.53
N GLU A 192 -3.63 -5.77 -2.86
CA GLU A 192 -3.07 -6.18 -4.16
C GLU A 192 -3.93 -5.78 -5.37
N ASP A 193 -5.24 -5.75 -5.21
CA ASP A 193 -6.19 -5.34 -6.24
C ASP A 193 -6.38 -3.82 -6.36
N LEU A 194 -5.73 -3.06 -5.46
CA LEU A 194 -5.84 -1.61 -5.37
C LEU A 194 -4.62 -0.89 -5.96
N ILE A 195 -3.44 -1.49 -5.89
CA ILE A 195 -2.14 -0.85 -6.07
C ILE A 195 -1.72 -0.87 -7.55
N ASP A 196 -1.30 0.29 -8.07
CA ASP A 196 -0.69 0.41 -9.40
C ASP A 196 0.81 0.05 -9.37
N ARG A 197 1.52 0.41 -8.28
CA ARG A 197 2.94 0.16 -8.11
C ARG A 197 3.30 0.00 -6.63
N TYR A 198 4.18 -0.96 -6.35
CA TYR A 198 4.70 -1.22 -5.00
C TYR A 198 6.11 -0.68 -4.83
N LEU A 199 6.37 -0.10 -3.67
CA LEU A 199 7.69 0.25 -3.15
C LEU A 199 8.02 -0.69 -2.00
N ILE A 200 9.01 -1.55 -2.18
CA ILE A 200 9.41 -2.51 -1.17
C ILE A 200 10.51 -1.89 -0.32
N LEU A 201 10.14 -1.50 0.90
CA LEU A 201 11.05 -0.92 1.89
C LEU A 201 11.60 -2.02 2.78
N SER A 202 12.92 -2.21 2.75
CA SER A 202 13.66 -3.14 3.61
C SER A 202 14.91 -2.47 4.16
N ASP A 203 15.16 -2.64 5.44
CA ASP A 203 16.33 -2.09 6.14
C ASP A 203 16.59 -0.60 5.83
N GLY A 204 15.49 0.16 5.71
CA GLY A 204 15.53 1.60 5.45
C GLY A 204 15.82 2.01 4.02
N THR A 205 15.86 1.09 3.06
CA THR A 205 16.07 1.36 1.62
C THR A 205 14.89 0.87 0.79
N ILE A 206 14.62 1.51 -0.36
CA ILE A 206 13.74 0.94 -1.38
C ILE A 206 14.55 -0.09 -2.18
N GLU A 207 14.30 -1.37 -1.92
CA GLU A 207 15.01 -2.45 -2.61
C GLU A 207 14.48 -2.69 -4.02
N GLN A 208 13.17 -2.55 -4.21
CA GLN A 208 12.50 -2.81 -5.47
C GLN A 208 11.28 -1.91 -5.66
N GLU A 209 11.03 -1.56 -6.92
CA GLU A 209 9.77 -1.01 -7.40
C GLU A 209 9.11 -2.04 -8.32
N VAL A 210 7.88 -2.43 -8.01
CA VAL A 210 7.18 -3.48 -8.76
C VAL A 210 5.82 -2.97 -9.19
N ASP A 211 5.51 -3.08 -10.49
CA ASP A 211 4.18 -2.72 -11.00
C ASP A 211 3.09 -3.59 -10.35
N GLY A 212 2.03 -2.96 -9.91
CA GLY A 212 0.83 -3.62 -9.43
C GLY A 212 0.15 -4.41 -10.55
N GLY A 213 -0.57 -5.45 -10.19
CA GLY A 213 -1.27 -6.27 -11.17
C GLY A 213 -0.38 -7.24 -11.97
N LYS A 214 0.95 -7.24 -11.78
CA LYS A 214 1.78 -8.32 -12.29
C LYS A 214 1.43 -9.61 -11.58
N ILE A 215 0.89 -10.53 -12.35
CA ILE A 215 0.48 -11.85 -11.89
C ILE A 215 1.66 -12.80 -12.09
N ALA A 216 2.03 -13.49 -11.01
CA ALA A 216 2.91 -14.64 -11.07
C ALA A 216 2.10 -15.91 -10.88
N TYR A 217 2.67 -17.02 -11.24
CA TYR A 217 2.05 -18.32 -11.09
C TYR A 217 2.97 -19.25 -10.30
N ARG A 218 2.42 -19.87 -9.27
CA ARG A 218 3.06 -20.97 -8.57
C ARG A 218 2.60 -22.27 -9.21
N LEU A 219 3.56 -23.06 -9.71
CA LEU A 219 3.33 -24.37 -10.28
C LEU A 219 3.84 -25.42 -9.31
N THR A 220 2.97 -26.27 -8.78
CA THR A 220 3.39 -27.45 -8.01
C THR A 220 3.27 -28.68 -8.92
N ILE A 221 4.41 -29.24 -9.29
CA ILE A 221 4.53 -30.31 -10.29
C ILE A 221 4.65 -31.66 -9.58
N LYS A 222 3.76 -32.60 -9.91
CA LYS A 222 3.89 -33.98 -9.45
C LYS A 222 4.76 -34.77 -10.43
N ALA A 223 6.03 -34.88 -10.12
CA ALA A 223 7.01 -35.59 -10.94
C ALA A 223 7.98 -36.39 -10.09
N ARG A 224 8.56 -37.44 -10.66
CA ARG A 224 9.74 -38.12 -10.07
C ARG A 224 10.98 -37.23 -10.27
N PRO A 225 12.01 -37.35 -9.40
CA PRO A 225 13.20 -36.50 -9.50
C PRO A 225 13.83 -36.43 -10.91
N ASN A 226 13.94 -37.55 -11.61
CA ASN A 226 14.49 -37.58 -12.97
C ASN A 226 13.60 -36.80 -13.98
N GLN A 227 12.29 -36.94 -13.88
CA GLN A 227 11.33 -36.24 -14.75
C GLN A 227 11.35 -34.73 -14.50
N LEU A 228 11.49 -34.34 -13.24
CA LEU A 228 11.62 -32.93 -12.87
C LEU A 228 12.94 -32.34 -13.44
N THR A 229 14.02 -33.04 -13.30
CA THR A 229 15.32 -32.61 -13.86
C THR A 229 15.24 -32.43 -15.38
N GLU A 230 14.67 -33.39 -16.11
CA GLU A 230 14.47 -33.28 -17.56
C GLU A 230 13.59 -32.09 -17.95
N LEU A 231 12.54 -31.83 -17.17
CA LEU A 231 11.66 -30.66 -17.37
C LEU A 231 12.43 -29.36 -17.17
N LEU A 232 13.17 -29.23 -16.06
CA LEU A 232 13.96 -28.02 -15.76
C LEU A 232 15.03 -27.75 -16.84
N VAL A 233 15.67 -28.77 -17.33
CA VAL A 233 16.62 -28.63 -18.46
C VAL A 233 15.94 -28.15 -19.73
N ALA A 234 14.74 -28.65 -20.03
CA ALA A 234 14.00 -28.21 -21.21
C ALA A 234 13.51 -26.75 -21.08
N ILE A 235 13.01 -26.35 -19.90
CA ILE A 235 12.57 -24.97 -19.62
C ILE A 235 13.75 -24.01 -19.75
N THR A 236 14.90 -24.34 -19.14
CA THR A 236 16.12 -23.52 -19.19
C THR A 236 16.65 -23.40 -20.63
N LYS A 237 16.62 -24.49 -21.40
CA LYS A 237 17.09 -24.49 -22.81
C LYS A 237 16.21 -23.61 -23.71
N ASN A 238 14.93 -23.49 -23.38
CA ASN A 238 13.97 -22.65 -24.12
C ASN A 238 13.93 -21.20 -23.63
N GLU A 239 14.87 -20.79 -22.77
CA GLU A 239 14.97 -19.42 -22.20
C GLU A 239 13.68 -18.94 -21.56
N ILE A 240 12.93 -19.86 -20.92
CA ILE A 240 11.69 -19.54 -20.22
C ILE A 240 12.03 -19.04 -18.82
N GLU A 241 11.47 -17.91 -18.43
CA GLU A 241 11.75 -17.32 -17.12
C GLU A 241 10.97 -18.05 -16.00
N PHE A 242 11.68 -18.54 -15.00
CA PHE A 242 11.12 -19.16 -13.81
C PHE A 242 12.12 -19.12 -12.65
N GLN A 243 11.59 -19.27 -11.44
CA GLN A 243 12.37 -19.41 -10.21
C GLN A 243 11.93 -20.66 -9.47
N GLN A 244 12.86 -21.45 -8.95
CA GLN A 244 12.55 -22.62 -8.14
C GLN A 244 12.42 -22.21 -6.66
N GLU A 245 11.36 -22.63 -5.96
CA GLU A 245 11.16 -22.31 -4.55
C GLU A 245 12.20 -23.06 -3.68
N ARG A 246 12.87 -22.33 -2.74
CA ARG A 246 14.06 -22.84 -2.02
C ARG A 246 13.87 -24.17 -1.28
N ASP A 247 12.69 -24.37 -0.70
CA ASP A 247 12.41 -25.55 0.16
C ASP A 247 11.53 -26.60 -0.54
N LYS A 248 11.17 -26.41 -1.81
CA LYS A 248 10.27 -27.28 -2.57
C LYS A 248 10.74 -27.45 -4.00
N GLU A 249 11.57 -28.48 -4.21
CA GLU A 249 12.15 -28.79 -5.53
C GLU A 249 11.13 -28.89 -6.68
N ASN A 250 9.91 -29.29 -6.38
CA ASN A 250 8.82 -29.47 -7.34
C ASN A 250 7.93 -28.21 -7.51
N CYS A 251 8.32 -27.07 -6.96
CA CYS A 251 7.58 -25.82 -7.00
C CYS A 251 8.32 -24.78 -7.86
N LEU A 252 7.66 -24.29 -8.92
CA LEU A 252 8.19 -23.24 -9.79
C LEU A 252 7.34 -21.98 -9.65
N LEU A 253 8.01 -20.85 -9.61
CA LEU A 253 7.41 -19.52 -9.66
C LEU A 253 7.64 -18.95 -11.07
N VAL A 254 6.57 -18.56 -11.73
CA VAL A 254 6.58 -18.13 -13.13
C VAL A 254 6.03 -16.70 -13.21
N PRO A 255 6.83 -15.74 -13.69
CA PRO A 255 6.52 -14.32 -13.58
C PRO A 255 5.49 -13.82 -14.62
N SER A 256 5.14 -14.62 -15.63
CA SER A 256 4.24 -14.17 -16.69
C SER A 256 3.30 -15.27 -17.19
N GLN A 257 2.17 -14.86 -17.77
CA GLN A 257 1.23 -15.76 -18.45
C GLN A 257 1.86 -16.41 -19.71
N GLU A 258 2.77 -15.70 -20.38
CA GLU A 258 3.45 -16.20 -21.56
C GLU A 258 4.39 -17.36 -21.19
N ASP A 259 5.21 -17.18 -20.17
CA ASP A 259 6.10 -18.22 -19.66
C ASP A 259 5.34 -19.39 -19.07
N LEU A 260 4.24 -19.12 -18.36
CA LEU A 260 3.32 -20.17 -17.90
C LEU A 260 2.86 -21.05 -19.06
N ASN A 261 2.39 -20.46 -20.15
CA ASN A 261 1.90 -21.21 -21.31
C ASN A 261 3.01 -22.06 -21.94
N LYS A 262 4.25 -21.56 -21.97
CA LYS A 262 5.41 -22.30 -22.48
C LYS A 262 5.75 -23.48 -21.57
N ILE A 263 5.78 -23.27 -20.25
CA ILE A 263 6.04 -24.32 -19.26
C ILE A 263 4.94 -25.39 -19.28
N LEU A 264 3.68 -25.02 -19.38
CA LEU A 264 2.58 -25.95 -19.45
C LEU A 264 2.67 -26.89 -20.67
N LYS A 265 3.13 -26.37 -21.83
CA LYS A 265 3.38 -27.21 -23.01
C LYS A 265 4.44 -28.28 -22.71
N GLU A 266 5.52 -27.91 -22.02
CA GLU A 266 6.57 -28.85 -21.63
C GLU A 266 6.07 -29.89 -20.59
N ILE A 267 5.27 -29.49 -19.63
CA ILE A 267 4.63 -30.35 -18.62
C ILE A 267 3.72 -31.38 -19.28
N TYR A 268 2.79 -30.91 -20.11
CA TYR A 268 1.82 -31.79 -20.79
C TYR A 268 2.45 -32.72 -21.80
N SER A 269 3.53 -32.28 -22.51
CA SER A 269 4.26 -33.15 -23.43
C SER A 269 4.92 -34.35 -22.76
N ARG A 270 5.11 -34.28 -21.42
CA ARG A 270 5.71 -35.31 -20.58
C ARG A 270 4.69 -36.07 -19.72
N ASP A 271 3.40 -35.81 -19.93
CA ASP A 271 2.29 -36.40 -19.17
C ASP A 271 2.44 -36.22 -17.64
N LEU A 272 2.86 -35.00 -17.23
CA LEU A 272 3.02 -34.64 -15.83
C LEU A 272 1.80 -33.89 -15.31
N GLU A 273 1.43 -34.15 -14.04
CA GLU A 273 0.38 -33.41 -13.35
C GLU A 273 0.95 -32.12 -12.71
N VAL A 274 0.17 -31.03 -12.82
CA VAL A 274 0.52 -29.74 -12.21
C VAL A 274 -0.68 -29.12 -11.53
N GLN A 275 -0.46 -28.54 -10.37
CA GLN A 275 -1.39 -27.60 -9.73
C GLN A 275 -0.88 -26.19 -10.00
N ILE A 276 -1.81 -25.28 -10.39
CA ILE A 276 -1.50 -23.90 -10.73
C ILE A 276 -2.22 -23.01 -9.72
N GLU A 277 -1.45 -22.16 -9.05
CA GLU A 277 -1.97 -21.12 -8.17
C GLU A 277 -1.55 -19.77 -8.74
N GLN A 278 -2.53 -18.91 -8.99
CA GLN A 278 -2.27 -17.54 -9.41
C GLN A 278 -1.95 -16.69 -8.17
N MET A 279 -0.89 -15.91 -8.23
CA MET A 279 -0.47 -15.07 -7.12
C MET A 279 0.05 -13.72 -7.62
N ASN A 280 -0.03 -12.70 -6.77
CA ASN A 280 0.62 -11.44 -7.06
C ASN A 280 2.15 -11.61 -6.92
N ILE A 281 2.92 -11.06 -7.85
CA ILE A 281 4.39 -11.18 -7.87
C ILE A 281 5.02 -10.62 -6.57
N VAL A 282 4.37 -9.65 -5.95
CA VAL A 282 4.83 -9.04 -4.69
C VAL A 282 4.78 -10.03 -3.53
N ASN A 283 3.79 -10.95 -3.52
CA ASN A 283 3.70 -12.02 -2.52
C ASN A 283 4.92 -12.96 -2.58
N GLN A 284 5.50 -13.16 -3.76
CA GLN A 284 6.72 -13.95 -3.95
C GLN A 284 7.92 -13.34 -3.22
N LEU A 285 8.10 -12.02 -3.33
CA LEU A 285 9.23 -11.29 -2.74
C LEU A 285 9.23 -11.30 -1.21
N PHE A 286 8.07 -11.54 -0.58
CA PHE A 286 7.93 -11.66 0.89
C PHE A 286 8.04 -13.08 1.41
N LEU A 287 7.85 -14.11 0.56
CA LEU A 287 8.03 -15.51 0.95
C LEU A 287 9.50 -15.95 0.96
N GLU A 288 10.40 -15.16 0.36
CA GLU A 288 11.83 -15.44 0.27
C GLU A 288 12.67 -14.89 1.44
N LYS A 289 12.06 -14.18 2.40
CA LYS A 289 12.67 -13.66 3.64
C LYS A 289 12.08 -14.32 4.88
#